data_a0149fb9b6767aeb7440e07720a8131a
#
_entry.id   a0149fb9b6767aeb7440e07720a8131a
#
_cell.length_a   1.000
_cell.length_b   1.000
_cell.length_c   1.000
_cell.angle_alpha   90.00
_cell.angle_beta   90.00
_cell.angle_gamma   90.00
#
_symmetry.space_group_name_H-M   'P 1'
#
loop_
_entity.id
_entity.type
_entity.pdbx_description
1 polymer ?
#
loop_
_entity_poly.entity_id
_entity_poly.type
_entity_poly.pdbx_seq_one_letter_code
_entity_poly.pdbx_strand_id
1 'polypeptide(L)'
;MDPSYDVLAATLSEAGAPIGLSELHGGLCAALCAGGVVAARRWMEACYTEWTCAGAGNQDAIRAPLEHLQLQTWRALAGSDMSFTPLLPDDDDALTARVEALALWCHGFVSSLGLAGKGFAAGDDSDELVELIGDFVEISKAGLDPKELQDDQQAEFTLVELVEYVRIGVQYVYEELARDREQPSRDTIH
;
A
#
# COMPACT_ATOMS: atom_id res chain seq x y z
N MET A 1 17.34 10.66 10.15
CA MET A 1 16.89 11.17 8.82
C MET A 1 16.44 9.93 8.07
N ASP A 2 15.19 9.88 7.73
CA ASP A 2 14.64 8.75 7.00
C ASP A 2 15.17 8.79 5.57
N PRO A 3 15.46 7.62 4.95
CA PRO A 3 15.89 7.60 3.57
C PRO A 3 14.77 8.13 2.66
N SER A 4 15.14 8.92 1.64
CA SER A 4 14.19 9.39 0.63
C SER A 4 13.62 8.22 -0.17
N TYR A 5 12.51 8.48 -0.89
CA TYR A 5 11.91 7.52 -1.81
C TYR A 5 12.95 6.92 -2.76
N ASP A 6 13.75 7.76 -3.40
CA ASP A 6 14.76 7.32 -4.39
C ASP A 6 15.82 6.39 -3.81
N VAL A 7 16.29 6.68 -2.59
CA VAL A 7 17.28 5.84 -1.92
C VAL A 7 16.71 4.46 -1.61
N LEU A 8 15.48 4.40 -1.11
CA LEU A 8 14.81 3.12 -0.84
C LEU A 8 14.49 2.36 -2.13
N ALA A 9 14.01 3.05 -3.17
CA ALA A 9 13.70 2.45 -4.47
C ALA A 9 14.95 1.88 -5.14
N ALA A 10 16.05 2.63 -5.13
CA ALA A 10 17.34 2.17 -5.65
C ALA A 10 17.85 0.94 -4.87
N THR A 11 17.82 0.98 -3.54
CA THR A 11 18.25 -0.15 -2.69
C THR A 11 17.41 -1.40 -2.92
N LEU A 12 16.09 -1.23 -3.11
CA LEU A 12 15.16 -2.32 -3.41
C LEU A 12 15.47 -2.96 -4.78
N SER A 13 15.72 -2.12 -5.79
CA SER A 13 16.11 -2.56 -7.13
C SER A 13 17.47 -3.28 -7.14
N GLU A 14 18.47 -2.76 -6.43
CA GLU A 14 19.80 -3.39 -6.28
C GLU A 14 19.73 -4.75 -5.56
N ALA A 15 18.79 -4.91 -4.64
CA ALA A 15 18.51 -6.18 -3.99
C ALA A 15 17.81 -7.19 -4.93
N GLY A 16 17.41 -6.76 -6.13
CA GLY A 16 16.76 -7.61 -7.14
C GLY A 16 15.30 -7.92 -6.83
N ALA A 17 14.61 -7.08 -6.07
CA ALA A 17 13.19 -7.23 -5.83
C ALA A 17 12.41 -7.10 -7.16
N PRO A 18 11.42 -7.97 -7.42
CA PRO A 18 10.67 -7.96 -8.68
C PRO A 18 9.56 -6.90 -8.73
N ILE A 19 9.35 -6.17 -7.64
CA ILE A 19 8.32 -5.14 -7.49
C ILE A 19 8.93 -3.79 -7.13
N GLY A 20 8.24 -2.70 -7.47
CA GLY A 20 8.65 -1.34 -7.12
C GLY A 20 8.31 -0.96 -5.68
N LEU A 21 8.91 0.13 -5.20
CA LEU A 21 8.75 0.58 -3.81
C LEU A 21 7.31 0.99 -3.48
N SER A 22 6.61 1.69 -4.38
CA SER A 22 5.22 2.08 -4.16
C SER A 22 4.29 0.87 -4.08
N GLU A 23 4.47 -0.12 -4.96
CA GLU A 23 3.70 -1.37 -4.94
C GLU A 23 3.96 -2.16 -3.63
N LEU A 24 5.22 -2.28 -3.23
CA LEU A 24 5.61 -2.89 -1.95
C LEU A 24 4.94 -2.20 -0.77
N HIS A 25 4.97 -0.86 -0.73
CA HIS A 25 4.37 -0.09 0.36
C HIS A 25 2.85 -0.27 0.40
N GLY A 26 2.17 -0.30 -0.75
CA GLY A 26 0.74 -0.61 -0.82
C GLY A 26 0.41 -1.98 -0.22
N GLY A 27 1.18 -3.02 -0.60
CA GLY A 27 1.03 -4.36 -0.04
C GLY A 27 1.30 -4.44 1.47
N LEU A 28 2.30 -3.73 1.95
CA LEU A 28 2.61 -3.59 3.37
C LEU A 28 1.45 -2.94 4.14
N CYS A 29 0.87 -1.86 3.60
CA CYS A 29 -0.29 -1.19 4.20
C CYS A 29 -1.49 -2.13 4.29
N ALA A 30 -1.78 -2.90 3.23
CA ALA A 30 -2.84 -3.90 3.24
C ALA A 30 -2.63 -4.97 4.33
N ALA A 31 -1.41 -5.47 4.49
CA ALA A 31 -1.08 -6.44 5.53
C ALA A 31 -1.23 -5.85 6.94
N LEU A 32 -0.86 -4.56 7.13
CA LEU A 32 -1.08 -3.83 8.37
C LEU A 32 -2.58 -3.66 8.67
N CYS A 33 -3.39 -3.31 7.66
CA CYS A 33 -4.84 -3.22 7.78
C CYS A 33 -5.46 -4.58 8.13
N ALA A 34 -5.05 -5.66 7.48
CA ALA A 34 -5.63 -6.98 7.66
C ALA A 34 -5.35 -7.62 9.02
N GLY A 35 -4.16 -7.41 9.59
CA GLY A 35 -3.75 -8.11 10.82
C GLY A 35 -2.64 -7.43 11.62
N GLY A 36 -2.42 -6.14 11.42
CA GLY A 36 -1.44 -5.34 12.17
C GLY A 36 0.00 -5.77 11.94
N VAL A 37 0.88 -5.42 12.86
CA VAL A 37 2.34 -5.64 12.76
C VAL A 37 2.71 -7.10 12.54
N VAL A 38 1.95 -8.06 13.13
CA VAL A 38 2.25 -9.49 13.01
C VAL A 38 1.98 -9.98 11.58
N ALA A 39 0.87 -9.56 10.99
CA ALA A 39 0.55 -9.91 9.60
C ALA A 39 1.52 -9.26 8.62
N ALA A 40 1.84 -8.00 8.82
CA ALA A 40 2.81 -7.27 8.02
C ALA A 40 4.21 -7.93 8.03
N ARG A 41 4.68 -8.37 9.19
CA ARG A 41 5.94 -9.10 9.28
C ARG A 41 5.91 -10.42 8.51
N ARG A 42 4.82 -11.20 8.64
CA ARG A 42 4.66 -12.46 7.89
C ARG A 42 4.61 -12.22 6.39
N TRP A 43 3.92 -11.17 5.98
CA TRP A 43 3.83 -10.79 4.57
C TRP A 43 5.21 -10.42 4.02
N MET A 44 6.00 -9.61 4.74
CA MET A 44 7.36 -9.25 4.33
C MET A 44 8.28 -10.48 4.23
N GLU A 45 8.21 -11.42 5.17
CA GLU A 45 9.01 -12.65 5.10
C GLU A 45 8.60 -13.54 3.91
N ALA A 46 7.32 -13.56 3.54
CA ALA A 46 6.87 -14.22 2.33
C ALA A 46 7.46 -13.56 1.07
N CYS A 47 7.45 -12.22 0.99
CA CYS A 47 8.09 -11.48 -0.10
C CYS A 47 9.59 -11.82 -0.22
N TYR A 48 10.34 -11.79 0.88
CA TYR A 48 11.76 -12.14 0.86
C TYR A 48 12.00 -13.59 0.40
N THR A 49 11.16 -14.51 0.80
CA THR A 49 11.25 -15.92 0.37
C THR A 49 11.00 -16.04 -1.13
N GLU A 50 9.97 -15.39 -1.64
CA GLU A 50 9.63 -15.39 -3.06
C GLU A 50 10.75 -14.76 -3.90
N TRP A 51 11.29 -13.61 -3.48
CA TRP A 51 12.39 -12.95 -4.19
C TRP A 51 13.65 -13.81 -4.23
N THR A 52 13.97 -14.49 -3.13
CA THR A 52 15.08 -15.44 -3.09
C THR A 52 14.85 -16.61 -4.07
N CYS A 53 13.65 -17.15 -4.12
CA CYS A 53 13.29 -18.21 -5.07
C CYS A 53 13.34 -17.74 -6.52
N ALA A 54 13.01 -16.47 -6.79
CA ALA A 54 13.12 -15.85 -8.10
C ALA A 54 14.56 -15.49 -8.52
N GLY A 55 15.55 -15.73 -7.65
CA GLY A 55 16.96 -15.47 -7.94
C GLY A 55 17.40 -14.04 -7.59
N ALA A 56 16.64 -13.31 -6.77
CA ALA A 56 17.08 -12.03 -6.24
C ALA A 56 18.40 -12.15 -5.50
N GLY A 57 19.22 -11.09 -5.57
CA GLY A 57 20.53 -11.01 -4.97
C GLY A 57 20.51 -10.93 -3.45
N ASN A 58 21.52 -10.29 -2.88
CA ASN A 58 21.63 -10.09 -1.44
C ASN A 58 20.57 -9.10 -0.93
N GLN A 59 19.63 -9.59 -0.14
CA GLN A 59 18.55 -8.80 0.46
C GLN A 59 18.91 -8.17 1.80
N ASP A 60 20.10 -8.46 2.35
CA ASP A 60 20.47 -7.98 3.70
C ASP A 60 20.51 -6.44 3.78
N ALA A 61 20.89 -5.77 2.68
CA ALA A 61 20.94 -4.32 2.62
C ALA A 61 19.56 -3.64 2.74
N ILE A 62 18.48 -4.31 2.28
CA ILE A 62 17.14 -3.73 2.27
C ILE A 62 16.29 -4.13 3.49
N ARG A 63 16.65 -5.21 4.20
CA ARG A 63 15.84 -5.70 5.35
C ARG A 63 15.65 -4.63 6.42
N ALA A 64 16.72 -4.04 6.92
CA ALA A 64 16.64 -3.04 7.97
C ALA A 64 15.90 -1.76 7.54
N PRO A 65 16.11 -1.19 6.34
CA PRO A 65 15.27 -0.11 5.80
C PRO A 65 13.78 -0.47 5.72
N LEU A 66 13.42 -1.66 5.25
CA LEU A 66 12.01 -2.07 5.13
C LEU A 66 11.36 -2.38 6.49
N GLU A 67 12.10 -2.91 7.46
CA GLU A 67 11.61 -3.04 8.84
C GLU A 67 11.34 -1.67 9.47
N HIS A 68 12.19 -0.69 9.19
CA HIS A 68 11.99 0.69 9.62
C HIS A 68 10.75 1.30 8.98
N LEU A 69 10.60 1.16 7.65
CA LEU A 69 9.42 1.60 6.90
C LEU A 69 8.15 0.97 7.48
N GLN A 70 8.14 -0.35 7.73
CA GLN A 70 7.01 -1.04 8.35
C GLN A 70 6.61 -0.40 9.69
N LEU A 71 7.59 -0.11 10.53
CA LEU A 71 7.32 0.47 11.86
C LEU A 71 6.77 1.89 11.75
N GLN A 72 7.32 2.71 10.85
CA GLN A 72 6.85 4.07 10.59
C GLN A 72 5.43 4.05 10.03
N THR A 73 5.16 3.23 9.01
CA THR A 73 3.83 3.10 8.40
C THR A 73 2.79 2.66 9.44
N TRP A 74 3.14 1.67 10.28
CA TRP A 74 2.24 1.25 11.35
C TRP A 74 1.94 2.38 12.35
N ARG A 75 2.96 3.14 12.76
CA ARG A 75 2.77 4.26 13.69
C ARG A 75 1.88 5.35 13.09
N ALA A 76 2.06 5.64 11.81
CA ALA A 76 1.25 6.63 11.10
C ALA A 76 -0.22 6.18 10.98
N LEU A 77 -0.48 4.89 10.68
CA LEU A 77 -1.84 4.34 10.62
C LEU A 77 -2.52 4.21 11.98
N ALA A 78 -1.75 3.84 13.03
CA ALA A 78 -2.28 3.65 14.38
C ALA A 78 -2.37 4.96 15.18
N GLY A 79 -1.75 6.03 14.70
CA GLY A 79 -1.75 7.34 15.33
C GLY A 79 -3.09 8.06 15.15
N SER A 80 -3.40 8.96 16.08
CA SER A 80 -4.62 9.79 16.02
C SER A 80 -4.44 11.09 15.23
N ASP A 81 -3.24 11.34 14.71
CA ASP A 81 -2.87 12.56 14.01
C ASP A 81 -3.09 12.51 12.49
N MET A 82 -3.61 11.37 11.99
CA MET A 82 -3.87 11.16 10.56
C MET A 82 -2.62 11.41 9.69
N SER A 83 -1.45 11.06 10.19
CA SER A 83 -0.16 11.33 9.55
C SER A 83 0.24 10.33 8.46
N PHE A 84 -0.57 9.31 8.23
CA PHE A 84 -0.32 8.35 7.16
C PHE A 84 -0.34 9.03 5.79
N THR A 85 0.65 8.68 4.96
CA THR A 85 0.70 9.05 3.53
C THR A 85 1.19 7.85 2.71
N PRO A 86 0.62 7.61 1.50
CA PRO A 86 1.17 6.66 0.56
C PRO A 86 2.62 7.03 0.20
N LEU A 87 3.51 6.05 0.12
CA LEU A 87 4.91 6.29 -0.26
C LEU A 87 5.02 6.33 -1.79
N LEU A 88 5.22 7.51 -2.33
CA LEU A 88 5.27 7.83 -3.75
C LEU A 88 6.55 8.64 -4.06
N PRO A 89 6.95 8.76 -5.34
CA PRO A 89 7.99 9.70 -5.75
C PRO A 89 7.68 11.14 -5.33
N ASP A 90 8.72 11.95 -5.20
CA ASP A 90 8.61 13.34 -4.76
C ASP A 90 7.85 14.21 -5.77
N ASP A 91 7.35 15.36 -5.33
CA ASP A 91 6.55 16.28 -6.18
C ASP A 91 7.35 16.88 -7.34
N ASP A 92 8.68 16.87 -7.25
CA ASP A 92 9.59 17.32 -8.31
C ASP A 92 9.80 16.25 -9.42
N ASP A 93 9.36 15.02 -9.20
CA ASP A 93 9.43 13.96 -10.21
C ASP A 93 8.37 14.15 -11.30
N ALA A 94 8.62 13.52 -12.47
CA ALA A 94 7.70 13.59 -13.59
C ALA A 94 6.29 13.12 -13.19
N LEU A 95 5.27 13.89 -13.54
CA LEU A 95 3.86 13.58 -13.25
C LEU A 95 3.47 12.15 -13.67
N THR A 96 3.96 11.70 -14.84
CA THR A 96 3.74 10.33 -15.33
C THR A 96 4.26 9.27 -14.37
N ALA A 97 5.46 9.47 -13.81
CA ALA A 97 6.03 8.53 -12.85
C ALA A 97 5.26 8.50 -11.54
N ARG A 98 4.78 9.66 -11.08
CA ARG A 98 3.98 9.79 -9.85
C ARG A 98 2.61 9.12 -9.99
N VAL A 99 1.94 9.28 -11.12
CA VAL A 99 0.65 8.63 -11.40
C VAL A 99 0.82 7.12 -11.54
N GLU A 100 1.85 6.65 -12.25
CA GLU A 100 2.17 5.23 -12.34
C GLU A 100 2.48 4.63 -10.96
N ALA A 101 3.22 5.35 -10.12
CA ALA A 101 3.52 4.94 -8.76
C ALA A 101 2.26 4.82 -7.89
N LEU A 102 1.29 5.73 -8.02
CA LEU A 102 0.00 5.66 -7.32
C LEU A 102 -0.82 4.44 -7.79
N ALA A 103 -0.86 4.19 -9.10
CA ALA A 103 -1.55 3.02 -9.65
C ALA A 103 -0.93 1.71 -9.16
N LEU A 104 0.40 1.60 -9.15
CA LEU A 104 1.13 0.45 -8.62
C LEU A 104 0.93 0.32 -7.10
N TRP A 105 0.88 1.43 -6.36
CA TRP A 105 0.59 1.43 -4.94
C TRP A 105 -0.79 0.82 -4.66
N CYS A 106 -1.83 1.27 -5.36
CA CYS A 106 -3.19 0.73 -5.25
C CYS A 106 -3.24 -0.75 -5.67
N HIS A 107 -2.49 -1.14 -6.72
CA HIS A 107 -2.37 -2.53 -7.13
C HIS A 107 -1.81 -3.41 -5.99
N GLY A 108 -0.70 -3.02 -5.39
CA GLY A 108 -0.08 -3.73 -4.27
C GLY A 108 -1.02 -3.85 -3.07
N PHE A 109 -1.74 -2.78 -2.75
CA PHE A 109 -2.72 -2.76 -1.65
C PHE A 109 -3.86 -3.76 -1.89
N VAL A 110 -4.55 -3.66 -3.03
CA VAL A 110 -5.70 -4.52 -3.34
C VAL A 110 -5.30 -5.99 -3.45
N SER A 111 -4.19 -6.28 -4.13
CA SER A 111 -3.70 -7.65 -4.31
C SER A 111 -3.36 -8.31 -2.98
N SER A 112 -2.67 -7.59 -2.09
CA SER A 112 -2.26 -8.12 -0.77
C SER A 112 -3.44 -8.25 0.19
N LEU A 113 -4.43 -7.36 0.12
CA LEU A 113 -5.64 -7.45 0.92
C LEU A 113 -6.48 -8.68 0.55
N GLY A 114 -6.59 -8.98 -0.75
CA GLY A 114 -7.23 -10.20 -1.25
C GLY A 114 -6.53 -11.48 -0.79
N LEU A 115 -5.19 -11.50 -0.81
CA LEU A 115 -4.40 -12.64 -0.34
C LEU A 115 -4.53 -12.88 1.17
N ALA A 116 -4.81 -11.84 1.95
CA ALA A 116 -5.04 -11.98 3.40
C ALA A 116 -6.36 -12.68 3.75
N GLY A 117 -7.12 -13.16 2.75
CA GLY A 117 -8.39 -13.86 2.94
C GLY A 117 -9.55 -12.94 3.35
N LYS A 118 -9.34 -11.63 3.32
CA LYS A 118 -10.38 -10.62 3.41
C LYS A 118 -11.02 -10.46 2.03
N GLY A 119 -11.71 -11.50 1.56
CA GLY A 119 -12.60 -11.38 0.43
C GLY A 119 -13.79 -10.53 0.88
N PHE A 120 -13.90 -9.32 0.38
CA PHE A 120 -15.06 -8.46 0.58
C PHE A 120 -16.24 -9.04 -0.19
N ALA A 121 -16.80 -10.15 0.34
CA ALA A 121 -18.00 -10.75 -0.20
C ALA A 121 -19.21 -9.92 0.29
N ALA A 122 -20.05 -9.53 -0.64
CA ALA A 122 -21.31 -8.86 -0.33
C ALA A 122 -22.08 -9.65 0.74
N GLY A 123 -22.15 -9.11 1.95
CA GLY A 123 -22.96 -9.71 3.02
C GLY A 123 -22.51 -9.42 4.45
N ASP A 124 -21.22 -9.21 4.71
CA ASP A 124 -20.68 -8.96 6.07
C ASP A 124 -19.86 -7.67 6.18
N ASP A 125 -19.37 -7.12 5.06
CA ASP A 125 -18.61 -5.87 5.03
C ASP A 125 -19.55 -4.69 4.75
N SER A 126 -19.20 -3.49 5.22
CA SER A 126 -19.97 -2.29 4.89
C SER A 126 -19.92 -2.06 3.37
N ASP A 127 -21.05 -1.70 2.77
CA ASP A 127 -21.13 -1.35 1.33
C ASP A 127 -20.08 -0.29 0.96
N GLU A 128 -19.76 0.63 1.89
CA GLU A 128 -18.76 1.67 1.75
C GLU A 128 -17.33 1.11 1.59
N LEU A 129 -16.99 0.04 2.32
CA LEU A 129 -15.68 -0.60 2.21
C LEU A 129 -15.52 -1.31 0.85
N VAL A 130 -16.57 -1.97 0.39
CA VAL A 130 -16.59 -2.64 -0.92
C VAL A 130 -16.44 -1.61 -2.05
N GLU A 131 -17.17 -0.49 -1.98
CA GLU A 131 -17.07 0.60 -2.94
C GLU A 131 -15.65 1.20 -2.97
N LEU A 132 -15.09 1.52 -1.82
CA LEU A 132 -13.75 2.06 -1.68
C LEU A 132 -12.67 1.15 -2.29
N ILE A 133 -12.75 -0.16 -2.03
CA ILE A 133 -11.82 -1.13 -2.62
C ILE A 133 -12.03 -1.21 -4.14
N GLY A 134 -13.27 -1.11 -4.60
CA GLY A 134 -13.59 -1.00 -6.03
C GLY A 134 -12.92 0.20 -6.68
N ASP A 135 -12.95 1.36 -6.04
CA ASP A 135 -12.26 2.56 -6.53
C ASP A 135 -10.74 2.38 -6.59
N PHE A 136 -10.14 1.73 -5.57
CA PHE A 136 -8.71 1.42 -5.61
C PHE A 136 -8.35 0.46 -6.76
N VAL A 137 -9.24 -0.48 -7.09
CA VAL A 137 -9.09 -1.33 -8.28
C VAL A 137 -9.12 -0.49 -9.56
N GLU A 138 -10.01 0.48 -9.68
CA GLU A 138 -10.08 1.35 -10.86
C GLU A 138 -8.83 2.26 -10.95
N ILE A 139 -8.38 2.87 -9.85
CA ILE A 139 -7.13 3.65 -9.81
C ILE A 139 -5.94 2.78 -10.22
N SER A 140 -5.88 1.51 -9.78
CA SER A 140 -4.79 0.60 -10.12
C SER A 140 -4.72 0.25 -11.61
N LYS A 141 -5.82 0.42 -12.35
CA LYS A 141 -5.92 0.19 -13.79
C LYS A 141 -5.74 1.46 -14.60
N ALA A 142 -5.78 2.62 -13.95
CA ALA A 142 -5.62 3.91 -14.60
C ALA A 142 -4.21 4.01 -15.20
N GLY A 143 -4.07 3.61 -16.44
CA GLY A 143 -2.96 3.98 -17.28
C GLY A 143 -3.16 5.43 -17.72
N LEU A 144 -2.10 6.21 -17.72
CA LEU A 144 -2.16 7.55 -18.29
C LEU A 144 -2.44 7.47 -19.77
N ASP A 145 -3.61 7.95 -20.22
CA ASP A 145 -3.77 8.32 -21.62
C ASP A 145 -2.94 9.60 -21.86
N PRO A 146 -1.92 9.56 -22.75
CA PRO A 146 -1.13 10.77 -23.05
C PRO A 146 -1.97 11.97 -23.51
N LYS A 147 -3.23 11.76 -23.87
CA LYS A 147 -4.17 12.83 -24.23
C LYS A 147 -4.78 13.54 -23.02
N GLU A 148 -4.85 12.88 -21.87
CA GLU A 148 -5.36 13.47 -20.64
C GLU A 148 -4.31 14.36 -19.95
N LEU A 149 -3.03 14.21 -20.32
CA LEU A 149 -1.92 15.04 -19.86
C LEU A 149 -1.74 16.36 -20.62
N GLN A 150 -2.69 16.74 -21.49
CA GLN A 150 -2.58 17.97 -22.28
C GLN A 150 -2.72 19.27 -21.45
N ASP A 151 -3.26 19.17 -20.24
CA ASP A 151 -3.27 20.24 -19.25
C ASP A 151 -2.53 19.78 -17.98
N ASP A 152 -1.21 20.02 -17.94
CA ASP A 152 -0.34 19.61 -16.83
C ASP A 152 -0.86 20.10 -15.47
N GLN A 153 -1.46 21.29 -15.41
CA GLN A 153 -1.94 21.87 -14.16
C GLN A 153 -3.20 21.16 -13.65
N GLN A 154 -4.11 20.79 -14.54
CA GLN A 154 -5.31 20.04 -14.17
C GLN A 154 -4.96 18.60 -13.77
N ALA A 155 -4.02 17.97 -14.45
CA ALA A 155 -3.55 16.62 -14.15
C ALA A 155 -2.82 16.57 -12.79
N GLU A 156 -1.99 17.57 -12.46
CA GLU A 156 -1.37 17.72 -11.14
C GLU A 156 -2.42 17.84 -10.04
N PHE A 157 -3.44 18.68 -10.24
CA PHE A 157 -4.50 18.84 -9.26
C PHE A 157 -5.27 17.52 -9.04
N THR A 158 -5.60 16.83 -10.12
CA THR A 158 -6.29 15.53 -10.05
C THR A 158 -5.44 14.47 -9.30
N LEU A 159 -4.12 14.43 -9.54
CA LEU A 159 -3.25 13.53 -8.81
C LEU A 159 -3.26 13.80 -7.31
N VAL A 160 -3.18 15.07 -6.89
CA VAL A 160 -3.24 15.45 -5.47
C VAL A 160 -4.55 15.00 -4.83
N GLU A 161 -5.69 15.17 -5.52
CA GLU A 161 -6.99 14.71 -5.05
C GLU A 161 -7.04 13.19 -4.90
N LEU A 162 -6.50 12.45 -5.87
CA LEU A 162 -6.44 10.98 -5.83
C LEU A 162 -5.53 10.47 -4.71
N VAL A 163 -4.38 11.09 -4.50
CA VAL A 163 -3.47 10.73 -3.40
C VAL A 163 -4.15 10.94 -2.04
N GLU A 164 -4.85 12.06 -1.88
CA GLU A 164 -5.58 12.35 -0.65
C GLU A 164 -6.76 11.39 -0.45
N TYR A 165 -7.47 11.05 -1.52
CA TYR A 165 -8.54 10.04 -1.49
C TYR A 165 -8.01 8.67 -1.03
N VAL A 166 -6.91 8.21 -1.61
CA VAL A 166 -6.26 6.95 -1.23
C VAL A 166 -5.78 7.00 0.22
N ARG A 167 -5.19 8.12 0.66
CA ARG A 167 -4.71 8.33 2.03
C ARG A 167 -5.83 8.14 3.05
N ILE A 168 -6.96 8.82 2.83
CA ILE A 168 -8.13 8.75 3.71
C ILE A 168 -8.77 7.35 3.65
N GLY A 169 -8.88 6.79 2.46
CA GLY A 169 -9.44 5.47 2.26
C GLY A 169 -8.68 4.37 2.99
N VAL A 170 -7.33 4.41 2.95
CA VAL A 170 -6.50 3.44 3.70
C VAL A 170 -6.68 3.58 5.20
N GLN A 171 -6.77 4.80 5.71
CA GLN A 171 -7.03 5.05 7.13
C GLN A 171 -8.39 4.45 7.54
N TYR A 172 -9.41 4.64 6.71
CA TYR A 172 -10.74 4.05 6.93
C TYR A 172 -10.68 2.51 6.95
N VAL A 173 -10.02 1.89 5.95
CA VAL A 173 -9.82 0.42 5.93
C VAL A 173 -9.11 -0.07 7.19
N TYR A 174 -8.06 0.64 7.63
CA TYR A 174 -7.32 0.28 8.83
C TYR A 174 -8.22 0.28 10.07
N GLU A 175 -9.04 1.32 10.26
CA GLU A 175 -9.93 1.48 11.41
C GLU A 175 -11.06 0.44 11.39
N GLU A 176 -11.71 0.20 10.24
CA GLU A 176 -12.78 -0.80 10.11
C GLU A 176 -12.25 -2.20 10.45
N LEU A 177 -11.13 -2.62 9.84
CA LEU A 177 -10.56 -3.92 10.10
C LEU A 177 -9.93 -4.04 11.51
N ALA A 178 -9.57 -2.91 12.15
CA ALA A 178 -9.13 -2.92 13.55
C ALA A 178 -10.27 -3.24 14.51
N ARG A 179 -11.46 -2.70 14.27
CA ARG A 179 -12.67 -3.00 15.07
C ARG A 179 -13.02 -4.49 15.03
N ASP A 180 -12.90 -5.11 13.87
CA ASP A 180 -13.12 -6.56 13.71
C ASP A 180 -12.11 -7.40 14.49
N ARG A 181 -10.85 -6.95 14.57
CA ARG A 181 -9.81 -7.64 15.36
C ARG A 181 -10.04 -7.57 16.86
N GLU A 182 -10.66 -6.50 17.36
CA GLU A 182 -10.94 -6.28 18.77
C GLU A 182 -12.25 -6.98 19.23
N GLN A 183 -13.13 -7.37 18.29
CA GLN A 183 -14.33 -8.14 18.54
C GLN A 183 -14.12 -9.61 18.10
N PRO A 184 -13.48 -10.46 18.92
CA PRO A 184 -13.41 -11.88 18.60
C PRO A 184 -14.83 -12.42 18.56
N SER A 185 -15.16 -13.09 17.45
CA SER A 185 -16.46 -13.69 17.14
C SER A 185 -17.13 -14.26 18.39
N ARG A 186 -18.28 -13.74 18.74
CA ARG A 186 -19.15 -14.28 19.82
C ARG A 186 -19.79 -15.63 19.47
N ASP A 187 -19.44 -16.21 18.33
CA ASP A 187 -20.08 -17.41 17.78
C ASP A 187 -19.21 -18.66 17.91
N THR A 188 -18.67 -18.95 19.10
CA THR A 188 -18.14 -20.29 19.37
C THR A 188 -18.47 -20.72 20.79
N ILE A 189 -19.76 -20.73 21.14
CA ILE A 189 -20.28 -21.54 22.26
C ILE A 189 -21.63 -22.12 21.83
N HIS A 190 -21.62 -23.24 21.16
CA HIS A 190 -22.69 -24.23 21.20
C HIS A 190 -22.09 -25.63 21.02
#